data_cc1ce29479ea85ea1d663986725ed045
#
_entry.id   cc1ce29479ea85ea1d663986725ed045
#
_cell.length_a   1.000
_cell.length_b   1.000
_cell.length_c   1.000
_cell.angle_alpha   90.00
_cell.angle_beta   90.00
_cell.angle_gamma   90.00
#
_symmetry.space_group_name_H-M   'P 1'
#
loop_
_entity.id
_entity.type
_entity.pdbx_description
1 polymer ?
#
loop_
_entity_poly.entity_id
_entity_poly.type
_entity_poly.pdbx_seq_one_letter_code
_entity_poly.pdbx_strand_id
1 'polypeptide(L)'
;MSKPKIGILNGGGDCPGLNTVIDAVVKTLDSEFEIVGFLRGFEGLYANDYISLDRNLTSPNRWIGGTILKSVNKGRFPGKVAGGEFNQIETEIIQQAYQNYKNLGLEALIVLGGDGTLYTAHQLQDFGFNIIGIPKSIDNDLASTDYTFGFQTAVEIANEALERLHTTGQSHDRVMILEVMGRGAGWIALNAGIAGSANVILLPEIPFKMEKILELLESRRKLGKMHSMIVVSEAAHPVDQDIMTRNVGKSTAEVKLGGVGDFLEKYINQNSIFEARSTVLGHVQRGGSPNSFDKILSTQLGAFAGLMMKGRQFGQMVAFQNNQIKAVPMSEAVLKTKTVDPQSQTIQLAKEVGIIFGD
;
A
#
# COMPACT_ATOMS: atom_id res chain seq x y z
N MET A 1 -38.42 10.17 -12.38
CA MET A 1 -37.95 9.66 -11.08
C MET A 1 -36.53 10.17 -10.86
N SER A 2 -36.18 10.59 -9.62
CA SER A 2 -34.80 10.94 -9.31
C SER A 2 -33.92 9.69 -9.42
N LYS A 3 -32.67 9.87 -9.87
CA LYS A 3 -31.70 8.77 -9.89
C LYS A 3 -31.45 8.27 -8.47
N PRO A 4 -31.24 6.95 -8.25
CA PRO A 4 -30.78 6.44 -6.98
C PRO A 4 -29.38 7.03 -6.65
N LYS A 5 -29.08 7.19 -5.37
CA LYS A 5 -27.85 7.84 -4.91
C LYS A 5 -26.87 6.80 -4.35
N ILE A 6 -25.59 6.95 -4.67
CA ILE A 6 -24.51 6.13 -4.11
C ILE A 6 -23.39 7.01 -3.53
N GLY A 7 -22.67 6.46 -2.56
CA GLY A 7 -21.52 7.10 -1.98
C GLY A 7 -20.20 6.46 -2.41
N ILE A 8 -19.16 7.29 -2.58
CA ILE A 8 -17.78 6.84 -2.75
C ILE A 8 -16.96 7.42 -1.61
N LEU A 9 -16.09 6.63 -1.01
CA LEU A 9 -15.11 7.09 -0.04
C LEU A 9 -13.78 6.33 -0.17
N ASN A 10 -12.71 6.99 0.26
CA ASN A 10 -11.41 6.35 0.40
C ASN A 10 -10.87 6.50 1.81
N GLY A 11 -10.23 5.46 2.34
CA GLY A 11 -9.63 5.48 3.68
C GLY A 11 -8.17 5.06 3.70
N GLY A 12 -7.50 5.37 4.80
CA GLY A 12 -6.08 5.08 4.98
C GLY A 12 -5.15 5.99 4.19
N GLY A 13 -3.86 5.62 4.08
CA GLY A 13 -2.88 6.38 3.30
C GLY A 13 -3.27 6.49 1.84
N ASP A 14 -2.92 7.61 1.23
CA ASP A 14 -3.11 7.80 -0.21
C ASP A 14 -2.12 6.96 -1.03
N CYS A 15 -2.44 6.80 -2.31
CA CYS A 15 -1.56 6.18 -3.29
C CYS A 15 -1.89 6.67 -4.71
N PRO A 16 -0.97 6.51 -5.67
CA PRO A 16 -1.26 6.74 -7.08
C PRO A 16 -2.39 5.83 -7.57
N GLY A 17 -3.35 6.41 -8.33
CA GLY A 17 -4.47 5.66 -8.90
C GLY A 17 -5.84 5.90 -8.24
N LEU A 18 -5.90 6.50 -7.03
CA LEU A 18 -7.19 6.79 -6.36
C LEU A 18 -8.15 7.59 -7.23
N ASN A 19 -7.69 8.70 -7.81
CA ASN A 19 -8.52 9.51 -8.69
C ASN A 19 -8.92 8.79 -9.98
N THR A 20 -8.06 7.88 -10.47
CA THR A 20 -8.38 7.04 -11.64
C THR A 20 -9.53 6.08 -11.36
N VAL A 21 -9.52 5.44 -10.18
CA VAL A 21 -10.62 4.56 -9.75
C VAL A 21 -11.92 5.36 -9.62
N ILE A 22 -11.88 6.53 -8.95
CA ILE A 22 -13.05 7.40 -8.77
C ILE A 22 -13.64 7.81 -10.13
N ASP A 23 -12.79 8.25 -11.07
CA ASP A 23 -13.25 8.62 -12.44
C ASP A 23 -13.87 7.44 -13.19
N ALA A 24 -13.29 6.24 -13.07
CA ALA A 24 -13.82 5.04 -13.71
C ALA A 24 -15.18 4.64 -13.13
N VAL A 25 -15.37 4.70 -11.81
CA VAL A 25 -16.67 4.47 -11.17
C VAL A 25 -17.70 5.48 -11.65
N VAL A 26 -17.34 6.78 -11.64
CA VAL A 26 -18.24 7.86 -12.09
C VAL A 26 -18.65 7.64 -13.53
N LYS A 27 -17.72 7.39 -14.43
CA LYS A 27 -18.01 7.15 -15.86
C LYS A 27 -18.90 5.95 -16.11
N THR A 28 -18.83 4.94 -15.27
CA THR A 28 -19.64 3.74 -15.38
C THR A 28 -21.07 3.96 -14.89
N LEU A 29 -21.29 4.84 -13.91
CA LEU A 29 -22.54 4.95 -13.17
C LEU A 29 -23.31 6.26 -13.36
N ASP A 30 -22.72 7.34 -13.83
CA ASP A 30 -23.32 8.69 -13.86
C ASP A 30 -24.60 8.81 -14.72
N SER A 31 -24.80 7.91 -15.68
CA SER A 31 -26.04 7.85 -16.45
C SER A 31 -27.25 7.37 -15.62
N GLU A 32 -27.02 6.52 -14.62
CA GLU A 32 -28.05 5.83 -13.85
C GLU A 32 -28.14 6.28 -12.39
N PHE A 33 -27.05 6.78 -11.82
CA PHE A 33 -26.94 7.13 -10.41
C PHE A 33 -26.53 8.59 -10.19
N GLU A 34 -26.98 9.17 -9.07
CA GLU A 34 -26.37 10.36 -8.45
C GLU A 34 -25.23 9.90 -7.56
N ILE A 35 -24.03 10.49 -7.72
CA ILE A 35 -22.83 10.04 -7.05
C ILE A 35 -22.30 11.11 -6.12
N VAL A 36 -22.09 10.77 -4.86
CA VAL A 36 -21.46 11.65 -3.87
C VAL A 36 -20.14 11.06 -3.37
N GLY A 37 -19.14 11.91 -3.19
CA GLY A 37 -17.85 11.53 -2.65
C GLY A 37 -17.69 12.07 -1.22
N PHE A 38 -17.54 11.21 -0.23
CA PHE A 38 -17.32 11.61 1.16
C PHE A 38 -15.89 12.07 1.38
N LEU A 39 -15.73 13.27 1.93
CA LEU A 39 -14.42 13.83 2.22
C LEU A 39 -13.82 13.17 3.46
N ARG A 40 -12.53 12.86 3.43
CA ARG A 40 -11.82 12.22 4.55
C ARG A 40 -12.39 10.84 4.96
N GLY A 41 -12.90 10.09 3.99
CA GLY A 41 -13.34 8.71 4.17
C GLY A 41 -14.57 8.56 5.06
N PHE A 42 -14.53 7.61 5.99
CA PHE A 42 -15.65 7.35 6.92
C PHE A 42 -15.95 8.55 7.84
N GLU A 43 -14.98 9.42 8.12
CA GLU A 43 -15.22 10.67 8.87
C GLU A 43 -16.19 11.58 8.12
N GLY A 44 -16.08 11.66 6.80
CA GLY A 44 -17.03 12.41 5.98
C GLY A 44 -18.44 11.82 6.00
N LEU A 45 -18.57 10.49 5.98
CA LEU A 45 -19.86 9.81 6.13
C LEU A 45 -20.48 10.11 7.51
N TYR A 46 -19.68 10.03 8.56
CA TYR A 46 -20.11 10.34 9.94
C TYR A 46 -20.54 11.81 10.11
N ALA A 47 -19.79 12.73 9.53
CA ALA A 47 -20.04 14.18 9.64
C ALA A 47 -21.00 14.72 8.57
N ASN A 48 -21.48 13.87 7.65
CA ASN A 48 -22.28 14.27 6.49
C ASN A 48 -21.57 15.30 5.58
N ASP A 49 -20.23 15.12 5.42
CA ASP A 49 -19.35 16.01 4.65
C ASP A 49 -18.99 15.35 3.32
N TYR A 50 -19.61 15.79 2.23
CA TYR A 50 -19.47 15.21 0.91
C TYR A 50 -19.54 16.25 -0.21
N ILE A 51 -19.08 15.87 -1.39
CA ILE A 51 -19.19 16.63 -2.64
C ILE A 51 -19.92 15.80 -3.68
N SER A 52 -20.60 16.46 -4.62
CA SER A 52 -21.14 15.79 -5.81
C SER A 52 -19.99 15.39 -6.74
N LEU A 53 -20.07 14.19 -7.30
CA LEU A 53 -19.08 13.69 -8.25
C LEU A 53 -19.71 13.56 -9.64
N ASP A 54 -19.08 14.21 -10.62
CA ASP A 54 -19.41 14.11 -12.02
C ASP A 54 -18.15 14.02 -12.90
N ARG A 55 -18.31 13.83 -14.20
CA ARG A 55 -17.18 13.74 -15.14
C ARG A 55 -16.39 15.04 -15.25
N ASN A 56 -17.02 16.21 -15.02
CA ASN A 56 -16.34 17.49 -15.12
C ASN A 56 -15.31 17.65 -13.98
N LEU A 57 -15.63 17.11 -12.80
CA LEU A 57 -14.72 17.10 -11.68
C LEU A 57 -13.70 15.96 -11.78
N THR A 58 -14.12 14.73 -12.12
CA THR A 58 -13.25 13.56 -12.00
C THR A 58 -12.29 13.38 -13.16
N SER A 59 -12.72 13.65 -14.41
CA SER A 59 -11.91 13.37 -15.60
C SER A 59 -10.63 14.22 -15.71
N PRO A 60 -10.62 15.52 -15.37
CA PRO A 60 -9.38 16.30 -15.36
C PRO A 60 -8.39 15.82 -14.28
N ASN A 61 -8.88 15.25 -13.19
CA ASN A 61 -8.07 14.85 -12.03
C ASN A 61 -7.59 13.39 -12.09
N ARG A 62 -8.06 12.56 -13.02
CA ARG A 62 -7.85 11.11 -13.04
C ARG A 62 -6.40 10.65 -13.00
N TRP A 63 -5.46 11.44 -13.52
CA TRP A 63 -4.03 11.12 -13.53
C TRP A 63 -3.22 11.81 -12.45
N ILE A 64 -3.86 12.65 -11.64
CA ILE A 64 -3.21 13.36 -10.55
C ILE A 64 -3.08 12.42 -9.35
N GLY A 65 -1.90 12.40 -8.72
CA GLY A 65 -1.66 11.65 -7.49
C GLY A 65 -2.47 12.18 -6.31
N GLY A 66 -2.47 11.44 -5.20
CA GLY A 66 -3.34 11.74 -4.06
C GLY A 66 -4.81 11.46 -4.37
N THR A 67 -5.73 12.20 -3.74
CA THR A 67 -7.17 12.00 -3.90
C THR A 67 -7.96 13.30 -3.78
N ILE A 68 -8.92 13.52 -4.68
CA ILE A 68 -9.87 14.65 -4.62
C ILE A 68 -10.79 14.57 -3.40
N LEU A 69 -10.98 13.38 -2.82
CA LEU A 69 -11.81 13.16 -1.64
C LEU A 69 -11.06 13.37 -0.30
N LYS A 70 -9.75 13.70 -0.36
CA LYS A 70 -8.89 13.75 0.82
C LYS A 70 -8.84 12.40 1.55
N SER A 71 -7.96 12.25 2.50
CA SER A 71 -7.86 11.03 3.30
C SER A 71 -7.48 11.37 4.74
N VAL A 72 -7.78 10.46 5.66
CA VAL A 72 -7.38 10.55 7.06
C VAL A 72 -6.97 9.17 7.56
N ASN A 73 -5.85 9.13 8.28
CA ASN A 73 -5.35 7.90 8.91
C ASN A 73 -5.76 7.75 10.36
N LYS A 74 -6.25 8.83 10.98
CA LYS A 74 -6.68 8.89 12.38
C LYS A 74 -8.12 9.37 12.41
N GLY A 75 -8.95 8.73 13.23
CA GLY A 75 -10.37 9.09 13.33
C GLY A 75 -11.14 8.08 14.15
N ARG A 76 -12.45 8.13 14.03
CA ARG A 76 -13.40 7.27 14.76
C ARG A 76 -13.49 5.84 14.24
N PHE A 77 -12.94 5.59 13.03
CA PHE A 77 -13.06 4.31 12.33
C PHE A 77 -11.71 3.59 12.16
N PRO A 78 -10.94 3.33 13.23
CA PRO A 78 -9.68 2.63 13.14
C PRO A 78 -9.92 1.12 12.99
N GLY A 79 -9.99 0.60 11.76
CA GLY A 79 -10.15 -0.84 11.51
C GLY A 79 -8.94 -1.67 11.95
N LYS A 80 -7.76 -1.05 12.08
CA LYS A 80 -6.56 -1.62 12.72
C LYS A 80 -5.95 -0.60 13.67
N VAL A 81 -5.42 -1.08 14.79
CA VAL A 81 -4.67 -0.28 15.77
C VAL A 81 -3.15 -0.50 15.63
N ALA A 82 -2.38 0.20 16.45
CA ALA A 82 -0.93 0.00 16.54
C ALA A 82 -0.63 -1.48 16.86
N GLY A 83 0.33 -2.07 16.12
CA GLY A 83 0.61 -3.50 16.20
C GLY A 83 -0.09 -4.36 15.13
N GLY A 84 -0.98 -3.75 14.32
CA GLY A 84 -1.65 -4.46 13.22
C GLY A 84 -2.87 -5.28 13.63
N GLU A 85 -3.30 -5.22 14.88
CA GLU A 85 -4.48 -5.89 15.39
C GLU A 85 -5.77 -5.26 14.83
N PHE A 86 -6.76 -6.08 14.53
CA PHE A 86 -8.08 -5.63 14.10
C PHE A 86 -8.83 -5.03 15.29
N ASN A 87 -9.52 -3.92 15.02
CA ASN A 87 -10.26 -3.15 16.01
C ASN A 87 -11.75 -3.13 15.70
N GLN A 88 -12.57 -3.33 16.73
CA GLN A 88 -14.02 -3.20 16.62
C GLN A 88 -14.39 -1.72 16.76
N ILE A 89 -15.19 -1.23 15.83
CA ILE A 89 -15.71 0.14 15.90
C ILE A 89 -16.87 0.20 16.90
N GLU A 90 -16.90 1.25 17.70
CA GLU A 90 -18.00 1.48 18.65
C GLU A 90 -19.35 1.54 17.92
N THR A 91 -20.35 0.85 18.48
CA THR A 91 -21.66 0.71 17.85
C THR A 91 -22.35 2.05 17.62
N GLU A 92 -22.20 3.00 18.53
CA GLU A 92 -22.76 4.36 18.42
C GLU A 92 -22.20 5.13 17.23
N ILE A 93 -20.91 4.93 16.92
CA ILE A 93 -20.26 5.55 15.76
C ILE A 93 -20.83 4.96 14.47
N ILE A 94 -21.00 3.64 14.42
CA ILE A 94 -21.61 2.96 13.27
C ILE A 94 -23.08 3.39 13.10
N GLN A 95 -23.84 3.49 14.19
CA GLN A 95 -25.24 3.93 14.16
C GLN A 95 -25.39 5.34 13.60
N GLN A 96 -24.55 6.29 14.01
CA GLN A 96 -24.57 7.65 13.47
C GLN A 96 -24.24 7.67 11.97
N ALA A 97 -23.22 6.93 11.54
CA ALA A 97 -22.88 6.80 10.12
C ALA A 97 -24.04 6.16 9.32
N TYR A 98 -24.70 5.14 9.89
CA TYR A 98 -25.86 4.48 9.27
C TYR A 98 -27.06 5.41 9.16
N GLN A 99 -27.33 6.24 10.18
CA GLN A 99 -28.39 7.25 10.11
C GLN A 99 -28.15 8.23 8.96
N ASN A 100 -26.91 8.70 8.78
CA ASN A 100 -26.56 9.58 7.66
C ASN A 100 -26.70 8.87 6.31
N TYR A 101 -26.26 7.61 6.23
CA TYR A 101 -26.43 6.76 5.03
C TYR A 101 -27.93 6.66 4.64
N LYS A 102 -28.82 6.42 5.60
CA LYS A 102 -30.27 6.35 5.37
C LYS A 102 -30.88 7.70 5.03
N ASN A 103 -30.52 8.76 5.76
CA ASN A 103 -31.07 10.12 5.54
C ASN A 103 -30.70 10.67 4.15
N LEU A 104 -29.52 10.33 3.63
CA LEU A 104 -29.09 10.67 2.28
C LEU A 104 -29.77 9.81 1.19
N GLY A 105 -30.47 8.76 1.58
CA GLY A 105 -31.08 7.80 0.64
C GLY A 105 -30.05 7.04 -0.17
N LEU A 106 -28.89 6.73 0.40
CA LEU A 106 -27.84 5.99 -0.29
C LEU A 106 -28.28 4.54 -0.53
N GLU A 107 -28.12 4.07 -1.75
CA GLU A 107 -28.34 2.66 -2.10
C GLU A 107 -27.14 1.79 -1.71
N ALA A 108 -25.93 2.32 -1.87
CA ALA A 108 -24.68 1.63 -1.51
C ALA A 108 -23.50 2.59 -1.30
N LEU A 109 -22.42 2.04 -0.76
CA LEU A 109 -21.09 2.67 -0.66
C LEU A 109 -20.07 1.89 -1.47
N ILE A 110 -19.23 2.59 -2.24
CA ILE A 110 -18.00 2.06 -2.83
C ILE A 110 -16.84 2.55 -1.99
N VAL A 111 -16.11 1.62 -1.38
CA VAL A 111 -15.05 1.91 -0.40
C VAL A 111 -13.68 1.53 -0.98
N LEU A 112 -12.82 2.54 -1.18
CA LEU A 112 -11.45 2.37 -1.63
C LEU A 112 -10.53 2.32 -0.39
N GLY A 113 -9.84 1.20 -0.16
CA GLY A 113 -8.99 1.13 1.03
C GLY A 113 -8.05 -0.07 1.08
N GLY A 114 -7.09 0.03 2.00
CA GLY A 114 -6.26 -1.08 2.43
C GLY A 114 -7.00 -1.97 3.45
N ASP A 115 -6.27 -2.87 4.06
CA ASP A 115 -6.78 -3.87 5.00
C ASP A 115 -7.63 -3.31 6.14
N GLY A 116 -7.13 -2.30 6.87
CA GLY A 116 -7.89 -1.68 7.96
C GLY A 116 -9.16 -0.97 7.50
N THR A 117 -9.12 -0.28 6.34
CA THR A 117 -10.30 0.41 5.79
C THR A 117 -11.36 -0.60 5.32
N LEU A 118 -10.95 -1.67 4.65
CA LEU A 118 -11.87 -2.71 4.19
C LEU A 118 -12.39 -3.55 5.35
N TYR A 119 -11.61 -3.72 6.43
CA TYR A 119 -12.12 -4.35 7.65
C TYR A 119 -13.20 -3.48 8.32
N THR A 120 -13.00 -2.15 8.39
CA THR A 120 -14.07 -1.23 8.81
C THR A 120 -15.30 -1.37 7.91
N ALA A 121 -15.10 -1.41 6.59
CA ALA A 121 -16.20 -1.59 5.63
C ALA A 121 -16.96 -2.90 5.87
N HIS A 122 -16.26 -3.98 6.22
CA HIS A 122 -16.88 -5.27 6.56
C HIS A 122 -17.75 -5.17 7.83
N GLN A 123 -17.27 -4.48 8.89
CA GLN A 123 -18.10 -4.23 10.09
C GLN A 123 -19.36 -3.41 9.77
N LEU A 124 -19.25 -2.38 8.93
CA LEU A 124 -20.42 -1.61 8.48
C LEU A 124 -21.40 -2.47 7.67
N GLN A 125 -20.89 -3.38 6.84
CA GLN A 125 -21.72 -4.33 6.08
C GLN A 125 -22.52 -5.23 7.03
N ASP A 126 -21.90 -5.76 8.09
CA ASP A 126 -22.58 -6.59 9.11
C ASP A 126 -23.66 -5.81 9.86
N PHE A 127 -23.53 -4.48 9.94
CA PHE A 127 -24.53 -3.58 10.50
C PHE A 127 -25.70 -3.27 9.54
N GLY A 128 -25.55 -3.55 8.24
CA GLY A 128 -26.62 -3.39 7.25
C GLY A 128 -26.35 -2.39 6.12
N PHE A 129 -25.12 -1.94 5.94
CA PHE A 129 -24.74 -1.17 4.75
C PHE A 129 -24.53 -2.07 3.53
N ASN A 130 -24.94 -1.60 2.36
CA ASN A 130 -24.55 -2.21 1.10
C ASN A 130 -23.17 -1.67 0.70
N ILE A 131 -22.16 -2.52 0.63
CA ILE A 131 -20.77 -2.08 0.37
C ILE A 131 -20.14 -2.90 -0.75
N ILE A 132 -19.34 -2.20 -1.58
CA ILE A 132 -18.41 -2.78 -2.54
C ILE A 132 -17.02 -2.26 -2.20
N GLY A 133 -16.05 -3.16 -1.97
CA GLY A 133 -14.66 -2.83 -1.68
C GLY A 133 -13.80 -2.73 -2.92
N ILE A 134 -12.81 -1.84 -2.93
CA ILE A 134 -11.76 -1.75 -3.96
C ILE A 134 -10.39 -1.74 -3.28
N PRO A 135 -9.46 -2.66 -3.65
CA PRO A 135 -8.20 -2.88 -2.96
C PRO A 135 -7.19 -1.78 -3.27
N LYS A 136 -6.89 -0.92 -2.31
CA LYS A 136 -5.97 0.20 -2.38
C LYS A 136 -4.83 0.01 -1.38
N SER A 137 -3.60 -0.19 -1.84
CA SER A 137 -2.39 -0.17 -1.01
C SER A 137 -1.15 -0.09 -1.87
N ILE A 138 -0.14 0.69 -1.46
CA ILE A 138 1.18 0.58 -2.06
C ILE A 138 1.92 -0.67 -1.55
N ASP A 139 1.50 -1.23 -0.41
CA ASP A 139 2.19 -2.31 0.29
C ASP A 139 1.89 -3.69 -0.32
N ASN A 140 0.86 -3.80 -1.18
CA ASN A 140 0.37 -5.04 -1.81
C ASN A 140 0.06 -6.17 -0.81
N ASP A 141 -0.40 -5.80 0.36
CA ASP A 141 -0.58 -6.65 1.54
C ASP A 141 -2.01 -7.19 1.74
N LEU A 142 -2.93 -6.91 0.79
CA LEU A 142 -4.30 -7.43 0.80
C LEU A 142 -4.38 -8.84 0.22
N ALA A 143 -5.02 -9.75 0.97
CA ALA A 143 -5.33 -11.08 0.48
C ALA A 143 -6.36 -11.07 -0.66
N SER A 144 -6.50 -12.19 -1.34
CA SER A 144 -7.47 -12.42 -2.41
C SER A 144 -7.33 -11.51 -3.64
N THR A 145 -6.21 -10.79 -3.78
CA THR A 145 -5.85 -10.06 -5.01
C THR A 145 -4.36 -10.20 -5.30
N ASP A 146 -3.99 -10.35 -6.56
CA ASP A 146 -2.58 -10.43 -6.96
C ASP A 146 -1.89 -9.07 -6.79
N TYR A 147 -2.59 -7.98 -7.16
CA TYR A 147 -2.11 -6.61 -7.06
C TYR A 147 -3.16 -5.69 -6.46
N THR A 148 -2.69 -4.78 -5.59
CA THR A 148 -3.42 -3.58 -5.19
C THR A 148 -2.95 -2.41 -6.05
N PHE A 149 -3.84 -1.49 -6.42
CA PHE A 149 -3.41 -0.33 -7.19
C PHE A 149 -2.58 0.64 -6.32
N GLY A 150 -1.60 1.27 -6.95
CA GLY A 150 -0.58 2.11 -6.32
C GLY A 150 0.74 1.37 -6.02
N PHE A 151 0.72 0.04 -5.96
CA PHE A 151 1.89 -0.77 -5.67
C PHE A 151 2.96 -0.70 -6.76
N GLN A 152 2.58 -0.90 -8.02
CA GLN A 152 3.55 -0.90 -9.11
C GLN A 152 4.18 0.47 -9.34
N THR A 153 3.46 1.55 -9.07
CA THR A 153 4.02 2.90 -9.06
C THR A 153 5.03 3.08 -7.93
N ALA A 154 4.74 2.57 -6.74
CA ALA A 154 5.69 2.63 -5.62
C ALA A 154 6.98 1.83 -5.89
N VAL A 155 6.86 0.66 -6.54
CA VAL A 155 8.02 -0.13 -7.00
C VAL A 155 8.85 0.63 -8.03
N GLU A 156 8.20 1.28 -9.01
CA GLU A 156 8.89 2.06 -10.04
C GLU A 156 9.64 3.25 -9.43
N ILE A 157 9.02 4.00 -8.51
CA ILE A 157 9.69 5.10 -7.79
C ILE A 157 10.90 4.61 -7.00
N ALA A 158 10.80 3.44 -6.35
CA ALA A 158 11.91 2.84 -5.65
C ALA A 158 13.03 2.38 -6.61
N ASN A 159 12.67 1.84 -7.78
CA ASN A 159 13.62 1.47 -8.82
C ASN A 159 14.35 2.68 -9.40
N GLU A 160 13.66 3.79 -9.69
CA GLU A 160 14.30 5.03 -10.13
C GLU A 160 15.29 5.57 -9.09
N ALA A 161 14.96 5.46 -7.80
CA ALA A 161 15.89 5.85 -6.74
C ALA A 161 17.13 4.94 -6.74
N LEU A 162 16.97 3.62 -6.92
CA LEU A 162 18.09 2.67 -7.02
C LEU A 162 19.00 2.98 -8.21
N GLU A 163 18.44 3.26 -9.38
CA GLU A 163 19.23 3.62 -10.57
C GLU A 163 20.13 4.86 -10.32
N ARG A 164 19.60 5.85 -9.61
CA ARG A 164 20.37 7.05 -9.22
C ARG A 164 21.46 6.71 -8.18
N LEU A 165 21.12 5.86 -7.20
CA LEU A 165 22.07 5.42 -6.17
C LEU A 165 23.17 4.53 -6.75
N HIS A 166 22.89 3.74 -7.77
CA HIS A 166 23.91 2.94 -8.47
C HIS A 166 25.05 3.81 -9.03
N THR A 167 24.71 4.87 -9.73
CA THR A 167 25.72 5.72 -10.39
C THR A 167 26.60 6.45 -9.37
N THR A 168 26.03 6.97 -8.29
CA THR A 168 26.83 7.63 -7.24
C THR A 168 27.58 6.61 -6.39
N GLY A 169 27.00 5.45 -6.09
CA GLY A 169 27.67 4.36 -5.38
C GLY A 169 28.90 3.83 -6.12
N GLN A 170 28.76 3.64 -7.44
CA GLN A 170 29.87 3.22 -8.30
C GLN A 170 30.99 4.29 -8.37
N SER A 171 30.65 5.57 -8.41
CA SER A 171 31.62 6.66 -8.50
C SER A 171 32.49 6.80 -7.26
N HIS A 172 32.01 6.31 -6.10
CA HIS A 172 32.68 6.44 -4.81
C HIS A 172 33.03 5.12 -4.13
N ASP A 173 32.86 3.98 -4.83
CA ASP A 173 33.08 2.65 -4.27
C ASP A 173 32.32 2.38 -2.96
N ARG A 174 31.05 2.85 -2.88
CA ARG A 174 30.23 2.82 -1.67
C ARG A 174 29.21 1.69 -1.66
N VAL A 175 28.84 1.29 -0.44
CA VAL A 175 27.63 0.49 -0.21
C VAL A 175 26.47 1.46 -0.06
N MET A 176 25.52 1.41 -1.02
CA MET A 176 24.32 2.24 -0.97
C MET A 176 23.14 1.42 -0.43
N ILE A 177 22.42 2.01 0.53
CA ILE A 177 21.28 1.37 1.20
C ILE A 177 20.05 2.20 0.91
N LEU A 178 19.00 1.56 0.34
CA LEU A 178 17.70 2.18 0.13
C LEU A 178 16.67 1.55 1.08
N GLU A 179 16.15 2.34 2.04
CA GLU A 179 15.05 1.94 2.90
C GLU A 179 13.73 2.34 2.23
N VAL A 180 12.83 1.34 2.04
CA VAL A 180 11.54 1.49 1.39
C VAL A 180 10.39 1.16 2.34
N MET A 181 9.21 1.70 2.07
CA MET A 181 7.97 1.37 2.77
C MET A 181 7.53 -0.07 2.48
N GLY A 182 6.43 -0.52 3.07
CA GLY A 182 5.85 -1.86 2.87
C GLY A 182 5.16 -2.39 4.13
N ARG A 183 5.25 -1.67 5.24
CA ARG A 183 4.75 -2.12 6.55
C ARG A 183 5.30 -3.51 6.90
N GLY A 184 4.42 -4.46 7.26
CA GLY A 184 4.80 -5.84 7.61
C GLY A 184 4.95 -6.79 6.41
N ALA A 185 4.99 -6.28 5.16
CA ALA A 185 5.15 -7.07 3.95
C ALA A 185 6.29 -6.53 3.06
N GLY A 186 7.18 -7.39 2.65
CA GLY A 186 8.39 -7.04 1.90
C GLY A 186 8.20 -6.85 0.38
N TRP A 187 6.98 -6.70 -0.12
CA TRP A 187 6.70 -6.71 -1.56
C TRP A 187 7.40 -5.59 -2.33
N ILE A 188 7.42 -4.35 -1.79
CA ILE A 188 8.11 -3.23 -2.46
C ILE A 188 9.62 -3.50 -2.51
N ALA A 189 10.22 -3.88 -1.37
CA ALA A 189 11.65 -4.15 -1.28
C ALA A 189 12.06 -5.30 -2.22
N LEU A 190 11.28 -6.38 -2.29
CA LEU A 190 11.53 -7.53 -3.15
C LEU A 190 11.51 -7.12 -4.63
N ASN A 191 10.41 -6.49 -5.07
CA ASN A 191 10.24 -6.17 -6.49
C ASN A 191 11.20 -5.07 -6.94
N ALA A 192 11.36 -4.00 -6.16
CA ALA A 192 12.32 -2.93 -6.49
C ALA A 192 13.77 -3.43 -6.43
N GLY A 193 14.11 -4.27 -5.45
CA GLY A 193 15.45 -4.83 -5.32
C GLY A 193 15.83 -5.75 -6.48
N ILE A 194 14.91 -6.59 -6.96
CA ILE A 194 15.14 -7.43 -8.16
C ILE A 194 15.26 -6.54 -9.39
N ALA A 195 14.32 -5.61 -9.63
CA ALA A 195 14.32 -4.72 -10.78
C ALA A 195 15.57 -3.83 -10.83
N GLY A 196 15.97 -3.27 -9.66
CA GLY A 196 17.13 -2.41 -9.51
C GLY A 196 18.46 -3.13 -9.31
N SER A 197 18.52 -4.44 -9.55
CA SER A 197 19.76 -5.25 -9.45
C SER A 197 20.48 -5.10 -8.10
N ALA A 198 19.73 -5.06 -6.98
CA ALA A 198 20.30 -5.05 -5.65
C ALA A 198 21.12 -6.32 -5.37
N ASN A 199 22.17 -6.20 -4.58
CA ASN A 199 22.97 -7.34 -4.15
C ASN A 199 22.41 -8.00 -2.89
N VAL A 200 21.72 -7.21 -2.07
CA VAL A 200 21.05 -7.64 -0.85
C VAL A 200 19.64 -7.08 -0.83
N ILE A 201 18.65 -7.92 -0.52
CA ILE A 201 17.27 -7.52 -0.29
C ILE A 201 16.86 -8.02 1.09
N LEU A 202 16.47 -7.12 1.99
CA LEU A 202 16.09 -7.45 3.36
C LEU A 202 14.59 -7.24 3.55
N LEU A 203 13.91 -8.31 3.96
CA LEU A 203 12.45 -8.39 4.08
C LEU A 203 12.04 -8.65 5.53
N PRO A 204 10.87 -8.18 5.97
CA PRO A 204 10.36 -8.52 7.29
C PRO A 204 10.09 -10.02 7.48
N GLU A 205 9.78 -10.73 6.40
CA GLU A 205 9.49 -12.17 6.41
C GLU A 205 10.74 -13.05 6.51
N ILE A 206 11.94 -12.47 6.33
CA ILE A 206 13.24 -13.17 6.39
C ILE A 206 14.16 -12.38 7.32
N PRO A 207 14.17 -12.67 8.63
CA PRO A 207 15.11 -12.04 9.56
C PRO A 207 16.56 -12.25 9.13
N PHE A 208 17.36 -11.19 9.13
CA PHE A 208 18.70 -11.20 8.56
C PHE A 208 19.81 -11.28 9.61
N LYS A 209 20.98 -11.77 9.19
CA LYS A 209 22.24 -11.78 9.95
C LYS A 209 23.22 -10.80 9.33
N MET A 210 23.79 -9.91 10.14
CA MET A 210 24.76 -8.93 9.68
C MET A 210 26.02 -9.57 9.09
N GLU A 211 26.42 -10.72 9.63
CA GLU A 211 27.58 -11.49 9.16
C GLU A 211 27.42 -11.89 7.70
N LYS A 212 26.23 -12.31 7.28
CA LYS A 212 25.95 -12.70 5.89
C LYS A 212 26.07 -11.53 4.92
N ILE A 213 25.64 -10.35 5.34
CA ILE A 213 25.81 -9.13 4.56
C ILE A 213 27.30 -8.80 4.41
N LEU A 214 28.05 -8.80 5.50
CA LEU A 214 29.50 -8.52 5.46
C LEU A 214 30.29 -9.58 4.65
N GLU A 215 29.94 -10.86 4.76
CA GLU A 215 30.51 -11.95 3.93
C GLU A 215 30.31 -11.68 2.44
N LEU A 216 29.10 -11.25 2.03
CA LEU A 216 28.84 -10.89 0.63
C LEU A 216 29.69 -9.69 0.19
N LEU A 217 29.71 -8.60 0.96
CA LEU A 217 30.47 -7.41 0.63
C LEU A 217 31.97 -7.75 0.43
N GLU A 218 32.51 -8.55 1.34
CA GLU A 218 33.90 -8.97 1.26
C GLU A 218 34.19 -9.91 0.07
N SER A 219 33.26 -10.81 -0.25
CA SER A 219 33.39 -11.66 -1.44
C SER A 219 33.39 -10.86 -2.73
N ARG A 220 32.53 -9.83 -2.81
CA ARG A 220 32.48 -8.90 -3.94
C ARG A 220 33.77 -8.07 -4.07
N ARG A 221 34.30 -7.60 -2.93
CA ARG A 221 35.59 -6.87 -2.88
C ARG A 221 36.72 -7.72 -3.46
N LYS A 222 36.81 -8.99 -3.09
CA LYS A 222 37.82 -9.92 -3.62
C LYS A 222 37.74 -10.09 -5.15
N LEU A 223 36.56 -9.85 -5.72
CA LEU A 223 36.32 -9.84 -7.19
C LEU A 223 36.51 -8.43 -7.81
N GLY A 224 37.04 -7.46 -7.07
CA GLY A 224 37.24 -6.08 -7.52
C GLY A 224 35.95 -5.24 -7.60
N LYS A 225 34.86 -5.70 -7.00
CA LYS A 225 33.55 -5.01 -7.00
C LYS A 225 33.35 -4.33 -5.65
N MET A 226 33.78 -3.07 -5.52
CA MET A 226 33.70 -2.32 -4.26
C MET A 226 32.31 -1.78 -3.97
N HIS A 227 31.58 -1.35 -4.99
CA HIS A 227 30.23 -0.83 -4.85
C HIS A 227 29.21 -1.95 -4.67
N SER A 228 28.20 -1.74 -3.80
CA SER A 228 27.10 -2.67 -3.58
C SER A 228 25.81 -1.94 -3.27
N MET A 229 24.67 -2.57 -3.63
CA MET A 229 23.33 -2.04 -3.37
C MET A 229 22.57 -2.95 -2.40
N ILE A 230 22.01 -2.34 -1.37
CA ILE A 230 21.14 -2.99 -0.39
C ILE A 230 19.76 -2.33 -0.44
N VAL A 231 18.71 -3.10 -0.64
CA VAL A 231 17.33 -2.65 -0.48
C VAL A 231 16.77 -3.25 0.80
N VAL A 232 16.20 -2.42 1.65
CA VAL A 232 15.67 -2.88 2.93
C VAL A 232 14.24 -2.36 3.14
N SER A 233 13.32 -3.26 3.52
CA SER A 233 11.98 -2.88 3.97
C SER A 233 12.05 -2.21 5.36
N GLU A 234 11.24 -1.18 5.59
CA GLU A 234 11.17 -0.45 6.86
C GLU A 234 10.88 -1.34 8.09
N ALA A 235 10.34 -2.54 7.88
CA ALA A 235 10.04 -3.51 8.94
C ALA A 235 11.00 -4.71 8.97
N ALA A 236 12.02 -4.76 8.11
CA ALA A 236 13.05 -5.78 8.18
C ALA A 236 13.84 -5.66 9.49
N HIS A 237 14.28 -6.79 10.05
CA HIS A 237 14.99 -6.81 11.33
C HIS A 237 16.06 -7.91 11.40
N PRO A 238 17.12 -7.72 12.18
CA PRO A 238 18.08 -8.78 12.48
C PRO A 238 17.41 -9.96 13.23
N VAL A 239 17.97 -11.15 13.13
CA VAL A 239 17.43 -12.39 13.78
C VAL A 239 17.25 -12.20 15.30
N ASP A 240 18.16 -11.45 15.96
CA ASP A 240 18.20 -11.30 17.42
C ASP A 240 17.57 -9.98 17.91
N GLN A 241 16.83 -9.28 17.06
CA GLN A 241 16.23 -8.00 17.40
C GLN A 241 14.78 -7.91 16.90
N ASP A 242 13.98 -7.14 17.64
CA ASP A 242 12.63 -6.79 17.21
C ASP A 242 12.64 -5.76 16.07
N ILE A 243 11.50 -5.61 15.41
CA ILE A 243 11.27 -4.61 14.37
C ILE A 243 11.62 -3.21 14.89
N MET A 244 12.45 -2.50 14.16
CA MET A 244 12.90 -1.18 14.56
C MET A 244 11.79 -0.15 14.38
N THR A 245 11.67 0.75 15.36
CA THR A 245 10.70 1.83 15.35
C THR A 245 11.40 3.17 15.55
N ARG A 246 11.00 4.17 14.77
CA ARG A 246 11.46 5.55 14.99
C ARG A 246 10.66 6.16 16.13
N ASN A 247 11.32 6.57 17.22
CA ASN A 247 10.69 7.30 18.31
C ASN A 247 10.13 8.62 17.78
N VAL A 248 8.81 8.72 17.69
CA VAL A 248 8.11 9.97 17.45
C VAL A 248 7.43 10.36 18.74
N GLY A 249 7.89 11.48 19.34
CA GLY A 249 7.52 11.97 20.66
C GLY A 249 6.07 11.73 21.08
N LYS A 250 5.79 11.87 22.33
CA LYS A 250 4.59 11.68 23.20
C LYS A 250 3.19 11.38 22.61
N SER A 251 3.01 10.99 21.36
CA SER A 251 1.75 10.55 20.79
C SER A 251 1.71 9.03 20.67
N THR A 252 0.97 8.38 21.50
CA THR A 252 0.83 6.93 21.72
C THR A 252 0.08 6.16 20.62
N ALA A 253 -0.23 6.77 19.48
CA ALA A 253 -1.20 6.21 18.54
C ALA A 253 -0.62 5.59 17.25
N GLU A 254 0.67 5.73 16.96
CA GLU A 254 1.25 5.16 15.73
C GLU A 254 2.72 4.78 15.95
N VAL A 255 3.01 3.48 15.85
CA VAL A 255 4.38 2.99 15.76
C VAL A 255 4.89 3.33 14.35
N LYS A 256 5.85 4.27 14.25
CA LYS A 256 6.52 4.54 12.98
C LYS A 256 7.63 3.52 12.78
N LEU A 257 7.46 2.68 11.80
CA LEU A 257 8.48 1.75 11.33
C LEU A 257 9.65 2.51 10.70
N GLY A 258 10.81 1.86 10.63
CA GLY A 258 12.00 2.37 9.94
C GLY A 258 13.20 2.64 10.86
N GLY A 259 14.29 3.05 10.21
CA GLY A 259 15.60 3.22 10.85
C GLY A 259 16.53 2.04 10.62
N VAL A 260 16.07 1.02 9.88
CA VAL A 260 16.89 -0.15 9.53
C VAL A 260 18.02 0.27 8.59
N GLY A 261 17.75 1.18 7.65
CA GLY A 261 18.78 1.74 6.78
C GLY A 261 19.89 2.44 7.56
N ASP A 262 19.53 3.28 8.53
CA ASP A 262 20.50 3.97 9.40
C ASP A 262 21.28 2.97 10.29
N PHE A 263 20.60 1.92 10.77
CA PHE A 263 21.26 0.84 11.54
C PHE A 263 22.29 0.12 10.68
N LEU A 264 21.93 -0.30 9.46
CA LEU A 264 22.83 -0.98 8.52
C LEU A 264 24.03 -0.09 8.16
N GLU A 265 23.80 1.19 7.88
CA GLU A 265 24.86 2.16 7.58
C GLU A 265 25.87 2.23 8.72
N LYS A 266 25.41 2.44 9.95
CA LYS A 266 26.26 2.52 11.14
C LYS A 266 27.05 1.24 11.37
N TYR A 267 26.36 0.09 11.28
CA TYR A 267 26.99 -1.20 11.50
C TYR A 267 28.09 -1.48 10.48
N ILE A 268 27.82 -1.28 9.18
CA ILE A 268 28.80 -1.52 8.12
C ILE A 268 30.00 -0.58 8.26
N ASN A 269 29.78 0.71 8.51
CA ASN A 269 30.84 1.69 8.69
C ASN A 269 31.73 1.41 9.92
N GLN A 270 31.17 0.79 10.97
CA GLN A 270 31.92 0.50 12.21
C GLN A 270 32.66 -0.85 12.18
N ASN A 271 32.13 -1.83 11.44
CA ASN A 271 32.58 -3.22 11.51
C ASN A 271 33.22 -3.71 10.20
N SER A 272 33.46 -2.82 9.24
CA SER A 272 34.07 -3.16 7.95
C SER A 272 34.91 -2.01 7.41
N ILE A 273 35.58 -2.27 6.27
CA ILE A 273 36.32 -1.25 5.52
C ILE A 273 35.46 -0.47 4.53
N PHE A 274 34.19 -0.84 4.39
CA PHE A 274 33.30 -0.23 3.42
C PHE A 274 32.71 1.07 3.95
N GLU A 275 32.57 2.06 3.07
CA GLU A 275 31.80 3.27 3.34
C GLU A 275 30.34 3.04 2.89
N ALA A 276 29.43 2.95 3.84
CA ALA A 276 27.99 2.80 3.57
C ALA A 276 27.26 4.15 3.71
N ARG A 277 26.20 4.34 2.91
CA ARG A 277 25.28 5.48 2.98
C ARG A 277 23.84 4.98 2.82
N SER A 278 22.97 5.44 3.71
CA SER A 278 21.55 5.13 3.66
C SER A 278 20.72 6.28 3.07
N THR A 279 19.66 5.90 2.40
CA THR A 279 18.62 6.79 1.90
C THR A 279 17.28 6.21 2.27
N VAL A 280 16.46 6.99 2.96
CA VAL A 280 15.08 6.61 3.30
C VAL A 280 14.14 7.26 2.30
N LEU A 281 13.51 6.45 1.46
CA LEU A 281 12.65 6.97 0.39
C LEU A 281 11.30 7.51 0.96
N GLY A 282 10.74 6.83 1.95
CA GLY A 282 9.56 7.29 2.69
C GLY A 282 8.37 7.63 1.79
N HIS A 283 7.65 8.70 2.12
CA HIS A 283 6.39 9.08 1.47
C HIS A 283 6.51 9.50 -0.01
N VAL A 284 7.69 9.67 -0.56
CA VAL A 284 7.88 9.87 -2.02
C VAL A 284 7.24 8.73 -2.81
N GLN A 285 7.23 7.50 -2.26
CA GLN A 285 6.58 6.33 -2.84
C GLN A 285 5.06 6.41 -2.95
N ARG A 286 4.41 7.32 -2.24
CA ARG A 286 2.95 7.51 -2.25
C ARG A 286 2.47 8.58 -3.23
N GLY A 287 3.38 9.43 -3.68
CA GLY A 287 3.05 10.60 -4.48
C GLY A 287 3.14 10.36 -5.99
N GLY A 288 2.78 11.39 -6.73
CA GLY A 288 2.92 11.40 -8.18
C GLY A 288 1.78 10.74 -8.95
N SER A 289 1.89 10.80 -10.27
CA SER A 289 0.94 10.18 -11.20
C SER A 289 1.09 8.66 -11.17
N PRO A 290 -0.01 7.88 -11.24
CA PRO A 290 0.11 6.44 -11.39
C PRO A 290 0.86 6.08 -12.68
N ASN A 291 1.67 5.02 -12.64
CA ASN A 291 2.31 4.46 -13.81
C ASN A 291 1.30 3.77 -14.74
N SER A 292 1.75 3.27 -15.89
CA SER A 292 0.85 2.66 -16.89
C SER A 292 0.11 1.45 -16.35
N PHE A 293 0.76 0.62 -15.54
CA PHE A 293 0.12 -0.55 -14.93
C PHE A 293 -1.00 -0.14 -13.97
N ASP A 294 -0.70 0.78 -13.04
CA ASP A 294 -1.68 1.24 -12.06
C ASP A 294 -2.81 2.06 -12.70
N LYS A 295 -2.56 2.81 -13.81
CA LYS A 295 -3.62 3.44 -14.61
C LYS A 295 -4.61 2.43 -15.16
N ILE A 296 -4.10 1.34 -15.76
CA ILE A 296 -4.93 0.27 -16.34
C ILE A 296 -5.69 -0.45 -15.22
N LEU A 297 -4.99 -0.92 -14.19
CA LEU A 297 -5.58 -1.65 -13.07
C LEU A 297 -6.66 -0.82 -12.37
N SER A 298 -6.36 0.45 -12.02
CA SER A 298 -7.30 1.36 -11.38
C SER A 298 -8.57 1.59 -12.23
N THR A 299 -8.40 1.74 -13.55
CA THR A 299 -9.54 1.90 -14.47
C THR A 299 -10.41 0.64 -14.47
N GLN A 300 -9.79 -0.53 -14.55
CA GLN A 300 -10.51 -1.81 -14.59
C GLN A 300 -11.24 -2.09 -13.26
N LEU A 301 -10.57 -1.88 -12.12
CA LEU A 301 -11.15 -2.08 -10.79
C LEU A 301 -12.34 -1.14 -10.58
N GLY A 302 -12.20 0.14 -10.94
CA GLY A 302 -13.29 1.13 -10.80
C GLY A 302 -14.49 0.82 -11.71
N ALA A 303 -14.23 0.47 -12.97
CA ALA A 303 -15.28 0.10 -13.91
C ALA A 303 -16.02 -1.17 -13.46
N PHE A 304 -15.30 -2.19 -13.00
CA PHE A 304 -15.91 -3.43 -12.51
C PHE A 304 -16.72 -3.21 -11.23
N ALA A 305 -16.24 -2.37 -10.30
CA ALA A 305 -17.05 -1.97 -9.14
C ALA A 305 -18.37 -1.27 -9.56
N GLY A 306 -18.32 -0.46 -10.61
CA GLY A 306 -19.53 0.12 -11.21
C GLY A 306 -20.48 -0.95 -11.77
N LEU A 307 -19.97 -1.99 -12.43
CA LEU A 307 -20.80 -3.11 -12.90
C LEU A 307 -21.39 -3.90 -11.73
N MET A 308 -20.62 -4.16 -10.67
CA MET A 308 -21.12 -4.80 -9.45
C MET A 308 -22.25 -3.97 -8.81
N MET A 309 -22.11 -2.63 -8.82
CA MET A 309 -23.16 -1.73 -8.32
C MET A 309 -24.45 -1.88 -9.13
N LYS A 310 -24.39 -1.89 -10.45
CA LYS A 310 -25.55 -2.13 -11.34
C LYS A 310 -26.18 -3.49 -11.09
N GLY A 311 -25.36 -4.52 -10.85
CA GLY A 311 -25.77 -5.88 -10.51
C GLY A 311 -26.19 -6.08 -9.06
N ARG A 312 -26.11 -5.06 -8.20
CA ARG A 312 -26.38 -5.12 -6.75
C ARG A 312 -25.58 -6.22 -6.02
N GLN A 313 -24.34 -6.42 -6.44
CA GLN A 313 -23.43 -7.42 -5.87
C GLN A 313 -22.69 -6.81 -4.69
N PHE A 314 -23.33 -6.71 -3.53
CA PHE A 314 -22.77 -6.13 -2.32
C PHE A 314 -22.04 -7.16 -1.46
N GLY A 315 -21.25 -6.69 -0.49
CA GLY A 315 -20.51 -7.54 0.44
C GLY A 315 -19.24 -8.13 -0.12
N GLN A 316 -18.81 -7.64 -1.27
CA GLN A 316 -17.67 -8.18 -2.00
C GLN A 316 -16.63 -7.08 -2.27
N MET A 317 -15.39 -7.51 -2.47
CA MET A 317 -14.29 -6.69 -2.96
C MET A 317 -13.99 -7.04 -4.42
N VAL A 318 -13.73 -6.03 -5.24
CA VAL A 318 -13.13 -6.24 -6.56
C VAL A 318 -11.71 -6.75 -6.38
N ALA A 319 -11.31 -7.75 -7.13
CA ALA A 319 -9.96 -8.33 -7.06
C ALA A 319 -9.38 -8.54 -8.47
N PHE A 320 -8.06 -8.43 -8.58
CA PHE A 320 -7.31 -8.83 -9.77
C PHE A 320 -6.66 -10.18 -9.50
N GLN A 321 -7.05 -11.21 -10.23
CA GLN A 321 -6.53 -12.57 -10.07
C GLN A 321 -6.34 -13.22 -11.44
N ASN A 322 -5.14 -13.76 -11.68
CA ASN A 322 -4.81 -14.47 -12.92
C ASN A 322 -5.17 -13.65 -14.18
N ASN A 323 -4.76 -12.39 -14.23
CA ASN A 323 -5.05 -11.42 -15.30
C ASN A 323 -6.55 -11.15 -15.56
N GLN A 324 -7.41 -11.38 -14.58
CA GLN A 324 -8.84 -11.12 -14.64
C GLN A 324 -9.33 -10.30 -13.45
N ILE A 325 -10.30 -9.43 -13.68
CA ILE A 325 -11.00 -8.76 -12.59
C ILE A 325 -12.17 -9.64 -12.15
N LYS A 326 -12.29 -9.87 -10.85
CA LYS A 326 -13.31 -10.72 -10.21
C LYS A 326 -13.87 -10.05 -8.97
N ALA A 327 -15.02 -10.54 -8.53
CA ALA A 327 -15.57 -10.25 -7.21
C ALA A 327 -15.19 -11.38 -6.23
N VAL A 328 -14.73 -11.01 -5.03
CA VAL A 328 -14.40 -11.95 -3.95
C VAL A 328 -15.11 -11.50 -2.67
N PRO A 329 -15.49 -12.42 -1.75
CA PRO A 329 -16.03 -12.03 -0.46
C PRO A 329 -15.09 -11.07 0.28
N MET A 330 -15.62 -9.97 0.84
CA MET A 330 -14.80 -8.99 1.55
C MET A 330 -14.14 -9.62 2.79
N SER A 331 -14.82 -10.54 3.47
CA SER A 331 -14.29 -11.29 4.60
C SER A 331 -12.99 -12.05 4.29
N GLU A 332 -12.86 -12.62 3.10
CA GLU A 332 -11.65 -13.34 2.69
C GLU A 332 -10.46 -12.41 2.45
N ALA A 333 -10.73 -11.19 2.02
CA ALA A 333 -9.70 -10.20 1.70
C ALA A 333 -9.10 -9.51 2.92
N VAL A 334 -9.89 -9.35 4.00
CA VAL A 334 -9.51 -8.51 5.16
C VAL A 334 -8.98 -9.28 6.36
N LEU A 335 -9.22 -10.60 6.45
CA LEU A 335 -8.84 -11.40 7.63
C LEU A 335 -7.38 -11.89 7.62
N LYS A 336 -6.68 -11.77 6.49
CA LYS A 336 -5.28 -12.21 6.36
C LYS A 336 -4.45 -11.14 5.65
N THR A 337 -3.28 -10.88 6.18
CA THR A 337 -2.28 -10.07 5.49
C THR A 337 -1.53 -10.92 4.47
N LYS A 338 -1.40 -10.45 3.23
CA LYS A 338 -0.61 -11.10 2.19
C LYS A 338 0.85 -10.71 2.34
N THR A 339 1.68 -11.63 2.80
CA THR A 339 3.13 -11.45 2.97
C THR A 339 3.91 -12.19 1.89
N VAL A 340 5.19 -11.87 1.76
CA VAL A 340 6.10 -12.59 0.86
C VAL A 340 6.37 -13.99 1.43
N ASP A 341 6.11 -15.03 0.66
CA ASP A 341 6.51 -16.39 1.03
C ASP A 341 8.03 -16.55 0.85
N PRO A 342 8.79 -16.82 1.94
CA PRO A 342 10.23 -17.05 1.84
C PRO A 342 10.62 -18.24 0.95
N GLN A 343 9.69 -19.17 0.70
CA GLN A 343 9.89 -20.32 -0.16
C GLN A 343 9.37 -20.09 -1.60
N SER A 344 8.91 -18.89 -1.92
CA SER A 344 8.38 -18.57 -3.25
C SER A 344 9.44 -18.75 -4.35
N GLN A 345 8.98 -19.09 -5.55
CA GLN A 345 9.84 -19.19 -6.71
C GLN A 345 10.60 -17.88 -6.99
N THR A 346 9.99 -16.73 -6.72
CA THR A 346 10.63 -15.42 -6.90
C THR A 346 11.88 -15.27 -6.02
N ILE A 347 11.80 -15.66 -4.74
CA ILE A 347 12.94 -15.66 -3.82
C ILE A 347 14.02 -16.63 -4.29
N GLN A 348 13.62 -17.85 -4.68
CA GLN A 348 14.56 -18.87 -5.17
C GLN A 348 15.32 -18.38 -6.42
N LEU A 349 14.61 -17.85 -7.42
CA LEU A 349 15.22 -17.33 -8.63
C LEU A 349 16.10 -16.09 -8.37
N ALA A 350 15.74 -15.23 -7.43
CA ALA A 350 16.58 -14.11 -7.01
C ALA A 350 17.90 -14.61 -6.37
N LYS A 351 17.86 -15.67 -5.55
CA LYS A 351 19.08 -16.31 -5.00
C LYS A 351 19.96 -16.92 -6.09
N GLU A 352 19.38 -17.54 -7.12
CA GLU A 352 20.13 -18.11 -8.25
C GLU A 352 20.93 -17.06 -9.05
N VAL A 353 20.46 -15.83 -9.14
CA VAL A 353 21.19 -14.73 -9.78
C VAL A 353 22.14 -13.98 -8.84
N GLY A 354 22.32 -14.49 -7.61
CA GLY A 354 23.31 -14.01 -6.65
C GLY A 354 22.83 -12.91 -5.69
N ILE A 355 21.51 -12.67 -5.61
CA ILE A 355 20.91 -11.79 -4.60
C ILE A 355 20.81 -12.57 -3.29
N ILE A 356 21.23 -11.97 -2.17
CA ILE A 356 21.05 -12.58 -0.85
C ILE A 356 19.96 -11.86 -0.05
N PHE A 357 19.35 -12.58 0.90
CA PHE A 357 18.32 -12.05 1.80
C PHE A 357 18.81 -11.95 3.25
N GLY A 358 20.09 -12.24 3.49
CA GLY A 358 20.71 -12.16 4.82
C GLY A 358 20.46 -13.39 5.70
N ASP A 359 19.85 -14.44 5.19
CA ASP A 359 19.55 -15.72 5.85
C ASP A 359 20.70 -16.73 5.85
#